data_9404f7c03eeb0dc83347410f50429306
#
_entry.id   9404f7c03eeb0dc83347410f50429306
#
_cell.length_a   1.000
_cell.length_b   1.000
_cell.length_c   1.000
_cell.angle_alpha   90.00
_cell.angle_beta   90.00
_cell.angle_gamma   90.00
#
_symmetry.space_group_name_H-M   'P 1'
#
loop_
_entity.id
_entity.type
_entity.pdbx_description
1 polymer ?
#
loop_
_entity_poly.entity_id
_entity_poly.type
_entity_poly.pdbx_seq_one_letter_code
_entity_poly.pdbx_strand_id
1 'polypeptide(L)'
;MRVRNLTLALGFSSLLIFGCTKEKPALMMPITTSSELALKYYEAGMVAYDQIKLSLAWHSLEIAVEQDPDFFMAYFWMYFLSSKDSNTIFEKALKAKSSLTPAEEEVKVSLKYLVDGQNEKVEEHLGNVIDMYPSDPRTHKMLYQIQYFYFKDVDAAITSLKRAIKECPDYPWAYNLLGYAYLEQEDYENAEKAYDNYIRVAPDQANPYDSKGDYFMAIKEFEKAYNSYMKAYEIDPDYFEVSKKKAEKAKMMQEKAAKEIS
;
A
#
# COMPACT_ATOMS: atom_id res chain seq x y z
N MET A 1 0.43 46.26 -6.31
CA MET A 1 -0.31 45.18 -6.97
C MET A 1 -0.49 44.06 -5.95
N ARG A 2 -1.71 43.81 -5.50
CA ARG A 2 -2.02 42.78 -4.52
C ARG A 2 -2.13 41.43 -5.26
N VAL A 3 -1.25 40.51 -4.94
CA VAL A 3 -1.39 39.12 -5.39
C VAL A 3 -2.52 38.48 -4.57
N ARG A 4 -3.60 38.13 -5.22
CA ARG A 4 -4.71 37.38 -4.62
C ARG A 4 -4.29 35.91 -4.53
N ASN A 5 -4.18 35.41 -3.31
CA ASN A 5 -4.12 33.96 -3.07
C ASN A 5 -5.41 33.33 -3.61
N LEU A 6 -5.29 32.58 -4.68
CA LEU A 6 -6.37 31.79 -5.22
C LEU A 6 -6.36 30.45 -4.48
N THR A 7 -7.16 30.34 -3.43
CA THR A 7 -7.53 29.04 -2.87
C THR A 7 -8.55 28.44 -3.84
N LEU A 8 -8.08 27.64 -4.79
CA LEU A 8 -8.98 26.86 -5.66
C LEU A 8 -9.45 25.64 -4.88
N ALA A 9 -10.66 25.73 -4.37
CA ALA A 9 -11.47 24.58 -4.04
C ALA A 9 -11.89 23.92 -5.36
N LEU A 10 -11.13 22.93 -5.82
CA LEU A 10 -11.40 22.23 -7.06
C LEU A 10 -12.53 21.22 -6.89
N GLY A 11 -13.49 21.37 -7.77
CA GLY A 11 -14.67 20.56 -7.88
C GLY A 11 -14.36 19.10 -8.17
N PHE A 12 -15.17 18.29 -7.55
CA PHE A 12 -15.25 16.85 -7.67
C PHE A 12 -15.19 16.35 -9.12
N SER A 13 -14.10 15.70 -9.49
CA SER A 13 -14.09 14.71 -10.54
C SER A 13 -14.30 13.35 -9.86
N SER A 14 -15.45 12.74 -10.15
CA SER A 14 -15.86 11.45 -9.60
C SER A 14 -15.01 10.32 -10.17
N LEU A 15 -13.81 10.11 -9.62
CA LEU A 15 -13.20 8.79 -9.67
C LEU A 15 -13.91 7.91 -8.64
N LEU A 16 -14.34 6.73 -9.04
CA LEU A 16 -14.84 5.67 -8.18
C LEU A 16 -13.74 5.25 -7.19
N ILE A 17 -13.57 6.04 -6.13
CA ILE A 17 -12.77 5.67 -4.97
C ILE A 17 -13.70 4.76 -4.16
N PHE A 18 -13.32 3.51 -3.98
CA PHE A 18 -14.01 2.57 -3.11
C PHE A 18 -14.13 3.19 -1.72
N GLY A 19 -15.32 3.71 -1.44
CA GLY A 19 -15.60 4.41 -0.19
C GLY A 19 -15.86 3.42 0.94
N CYS A 20 -15.33 3.72 2.09
CA CYS A 20 -15.74 3.10 3.35
C CYS A 20 -17.18 3.51 3.67
N THR A 21 -18.07 2.53 3.86
CA THR A 21 -19.49 2.63 4.24
C THR A 21 -20.40 3.60 3.43
N LYS A 22 -21.57 3.11 3.03
CA LYS A 22 -22.50 3.72 2.06
C LYS A 22 -23.20 5.04 2.48
N GLU A 23 -22.89 5.66 3.62
CA GLU A 23 -23.69 6.76 4.16
C GLU A 23 -23.04 8.15 4.21
N LYS A 24 -21.72 8.25 4.05
CA LYS A 24 -21.02 9.55 3.88
C LYS A 24 -19.86 9.37 2.91
N PRO A 25 -19.59 10.34 2.00
CA PRO A 25 -18.37 10.29 1.23
C PRO A 25 -17.18 10.23 2.19
N ALA A 26 -16.25 9.30 1.95
CA ALA A 26 -15.05 9.16 2.75
C ALA A 26 -14.31 10.49 2.78
N LEU A 27 -14.03 11.01 3.99
CA LEU A 27 -13.22 12.21 4.13
C LEU A 27 -11.77 11.81 3.89
N MET A 28 -11.26 12.11 2.70
CA MET A 28 -9.89 11.84 2.32
C MET A 28 -8.96 12.93 2.83
N MET A 29 -7.78 12.55 3.30
CA MET A 29 -6.72 13.47 3.67
C MET A 29 -6.34 14.33 2.45
N PRO A 30 -6.45 15.67 2.55
CA PRO A 30 -6.06 16.55 1.45
C PRO A 30 -4.55 16.49 1.24
N ILE A 31 -4.14 16.52 -0.03
CA ILE A 31 -2.74 16.43 -0.45
C ILE A 31 -2.30 17.76 -1.05
N THR A 32 -1.19 18.31 -0.53
CA THR A 32 -0.66 19.60 -0.96
C THR A 32 0.34 19.45 -2.10
N THR A 33 0.04 20.11 -3.22
CA THR A 33 0.97 20.31 -4.34
C THR A 33 0.63 21.61 -5.07
N SER A 34 1.62 22.22 -5.71
CA SER A 34 1.45 23.40 -6.54
C SER A 34 1.04 23.09 -7.98
N SER A 35 1.02 21.82 -8.38
CA SER A 35 0.81 21.35 -9.75
C SER A 35 -0.31 20.32 -9.85
N GLU A 36 -1.35 20.63 -10.62
CA GLU A 36 -2.42 19.66 -10.93
C GLU A 36 -1.88 18.41 -11.63
N LEU A 37 -0.86 18.57 -12.47
CA LEU A 37 -0.22 17.44 -13.14
C LEU A 37 0.55 16.56 -12.15
N ALA A 38 1.24 17.17 -11.18
CA ALA A 38 1.89 16.44 -10.09
C ALA A 38 0.87 15.62 -9.28
N LEU A 39 -0.27 16.22 -8.94
CA LEU A 39 -1.34 15.51 -8.22
C LEU A 39 -1.86 14.32 -9.01
N LYS A 40 -2.11 14.49 -10.31
CA LYS A 40 -2.57 13.40 -11.18
C LYS A 40 -1.60 12.21 -11.21
N TYR A 41 -0.29 12.49 -11.32
CA TYR A 41 0.72 11.41 -11.31
C TYR A 41 0.89 10.81 -9.93
N TYR A 42 0.78 11.59 -8.87
CA TYR A 42 0.75 11.07 -7.50
C TYR A 42 -0.42 10.08 -7.30
N GLU A 43 -1.63 10.44 -7.68
CA GLU A 43 -2.81 9.57 -7.59
C GLU A 43 -2.63 8.29 -8.41
N ALA A 44 -2.13 8.39 -9.64
CA ALA A 44 -1.81 7.23 -10.47
C ALA A 44 -0.75 6.33 -9.82
N GLY A 45 0.27 6.93 -9.20
CA GLY A 45 1.30 6.23 -8.45
C GLY A 45 0.73 5.47 -7.25
N MET A 46 -0.19 6.09 -6.51
CA MET A 46 -0.84 5.44 -5.36
C MET A 46 -1.73 4.27 -5.78
N VAL A 47 -2.48 4.40 -6.87
CA VAL A 47 -3.28 3.29 -7.45
C VAL A 47 -2.36 2.14 -7.87
N ALA A 48 -1.26 2.43 -8.54
CA ALA A 48 -0.28 1.41 -8.95
C ALA A 48 0.36 0.72 -7.73
N TYR A 49 0.65 1.50 -6.67
CA TYR A 49 1.19 0.96 -5.42
C TYR A 49 0.20 0.00 -4.74
N ASP A 50 -1.07 0.35 -4.69
CA ASP A 50 -2.11 -0.53 -4.12
C ASP A 50 -2.29 -1.83 -4.92
N GLN A 51 -2.02 -1.81 -6.21
CA GLN A 51 -2.01 -2.98 -7.10
C GLN A 51 -0.67 -3.75 -7.12
N ILE A 52 0.30 -3.36 -6.26
CA ILE A 52 1.66 -3.95 -6.22
C ILE A 52 2.43 -3.80 -7.55
N LYS A 53 2.06 -2.84 -8.38
CA LYS A 53 2.79 -2.47 -9.60
C LYS A 53 3.89 -1.47 -9.27
N LEU A 54 4.90 -1.93 -8.50
CA LEU A 54 5.87 -1.05 -7.82
C LEU A 54 6.69 -0.19 -8.79
N SER A 55 7.08 -0.73 -9.95
CA SER A 55 7.83 0.04 -10.97
C SER A 55 6.98 1.17 -11.56
N LEU A 56 5.69 0.92 -11.79
CA LEU A 56 4.77 1.94 -12.28
C LEU A 56 4.49 2.99 -11.20
N ALA A 57 4.32 2.56 -9.94
CA ALA A 57 4.14 3.46 -8.80
C ALA A 57 5.34 4.40 -8.65
N TRP A 58 6.56 3.86 -8.68
CA TRP A 58 7.79 4.63 -8.62
C TRP A 58 7.87 5.67 -9.74
N HIS A 59 7.72 5.24 -10.99
CA HIS A 59 7.82 6.14 -12.15
C HIS A 59 6.76 7.26 -12.11
N SER A 60 5.55 6.95 -11.69
CA SER A 60 4.49 7.95 -11.55
C SER A 60 4.84 8.99 -10.47
N LEU A 61 5.35 8.55 -9.32
CA LEU A 61 5.79 9.46 -8.25
C LEU A 61 7.03 10.27 -8.66
N GLU A 62 7.94 9.70 -9.46
CA GLU A 62 9.08 10.42 -10.05
C GLU A 62 8.61 11.59 -10.90
N ILE A 63 7.65 11.36 -11.80
CA ILE A 63 7.06 12.45 -12.59
C ILE A 63 6.36 13.47 -11.68
N ALA A 64 5.68 13.03 -10.64
CA ALA A 64 5.01 13.94 -9.71
C ALA A 64 6.01 14.92 -9.05
N VAL A 65 7.17 14.45 -8.59
CA VAL A 65 8.18 15.32 -7.98
C VAL A 65 9.00 16.11 -9.00
N GLU A 66 9.05 15.70 -10.26
CA GLU A 66 9.58 16.52 -11.36
C GLU A 66 8.68 17.72 -11.66
N GLN A 67 7.34 17.53 -11.58
CA GLN A 67 6.36 18.60 -11.80
C GLN A 67 6.19 19.51 -10.59
N ASP A 68 6.46 19.03 -9.39
CA ASP A 68 6.49 19.82 -8.15
C ASP A 68 7.61 19.32 -7.22
N PRO A 69 8.80 19.95 -7.28
CA PRO A 69 9.93 19.57 -6.45
C PRO A 69 9.74 19.72 -4.93
N ASP A 70 8.69 20.42 -4.50
CA ASP A 70 8.32 20.57 -3.10
C ASP A 70 7.16 19.65 -2.68
N PHE A 71 6.82 18.63 -3.48
CA PHE A 71 5.70 17.71 -3.22
C PHE A 71 6.06 16.70 -2.12
N PHE A 72 5.83 17.08 -0.87
CA PHE A 72 6.15 16.31 0.33
C PHE A 72 5.61 14.88 0.30
N MET A 73 4.29 14.69 0.03
CA MET A 73 3.68 13.36 0.09
C MET A 73 4.15 12.42 -1.02
N ALA A 74 4.56 12.94 -2.17
CA ALA A 74 5.17 12.10 -3.19
C ALA A 74 6.54 11.55 -2.73
N TYR A 75 7.40 12.41 -2.15
CA TYR A 75 8.66 11.95 -1.55
C TYR A 75 8.44 10.99 -0.38
N PHE A 76 7.42 11.20 0.45
CA PHE A 76 7.07 10.28 1.53
C PHE A 76 6.85 8.86 1.00
N TRP A 77 6.01 8.68 -0.03
CA TRP A 77 5.76 7.35 -0.58
C TRP A 77 6.95 6.79 -1.38
N MET A 78 7.70 7.63 -2.08
CA MET A 78 8.95 7.21 -2.72
C MET A 78 9.96 6.66 -1.72
N TYR A 79 10.03 7.20 -0.51
CA TYR A 79 10.90 6.71 0.55
C TYR A 79 10.64 5.23 0.86
N PHE A 80 9.36 4.83 0.99
CA PHE A 80 8.98 3.44 1.23
C PHE A 80 9.14 2.53 0.01
N LEU A 81 9.15 3.07 -1.19
CA LEU A 81 9.38 2.32 -2.43
C LEU A 81 10.88 2.18 -2.77
N SER A 82 11.74 3.02 -2.17
CA SER A 82 13.16 3.05 -2.49
C SER A 82 13.94 1.93 -1.81
N SER A 83 14.75 1.22 -2.59
CA SER A 83 15.73 0.25 -2.08
C SER A 83 17.17 0.79 -2.00
N LYS A 84 17.49 1.90 -2.67
CA LYS A 84 18.87 2.38 -2.84
C LYS A 84 19.10 3.83 -2.42
N ASP A 85 18.13 4.73 -2.63
CA ASP A 85 18.29 6.18 -2.44
C ASP A 85 17.43 6.74 -1.31
N SER A 86 17.06 5.89 -0.33
CA SER A 86 16.13 6.25 0.74
C SER A 86 16.57 7.51 1.52
N ASN A 87 17.84 7.65 1.84
CA ASN A 87 18.34 8.83 2.58
C ASN A 87 18.17 10.13 1.79
N THR A 88 18.49 10.12 0.49
CA THR A 88 18.35 11.32 -0.37
C THR A 88 16.88 11.71 -0.53
N ILE A 89 16.00 10.74 -0.70
CA ILE A 89 14.55 10.96 -0.81
C ILE A 89 13.99 11.49 0.50
N PHE A 90 14.38 10.90 1.61
CA PHE A 90 14.03 11.35 2.95
C PHE A 90 14.41 12.81 3.21
N GLU A 91 15.66 13.19 2.88
CA GLU A 91 16.09 14.57 2.99
C GLU A 91 15.26 15.54 2.13
N LYS A 92 14.90 15.13 0.91
CA LYS A 92 14.02 15.92 0.04
C LYS A 92 12.64 16.09 0.65
N ALA A 93 12.05 15.02 1.21
CA ALA A 93 10.78 15.09 1.92
C ALA A 93 10.83 16.11 3.08
N LEU A 94 11.86 16.06 3.92
CA LEU A 94 12.01 17.00 5.03
C LEU A 94 12.26 18.45 4.59
N LYS A 95 12.94 18.65 3.46
CA LYS A 95 13.27 19.98 2.92
C LYS A 95 12.13 20.60 2.08
N ALA A 96 11.09 19.83 1.74
CA ALA A 96 9.95 20.34 1.00
C ALA A 96 9.32 21.57 1.69
N LYS A 97 9.11 22.65 0.91
CA LYS A 97 8.74 23.98 1.42
C LYS A 97 7.27 24.32 1.22
N SER A 98 6.46 23.39 0.70
CA SER A 98 5.02 23.61 0.54
C SER A 98 4.34 23.90 1.87
N SER A 99 3.29 24.71 1.82
CA SER A 99 2.42 24.93 2.99
C SER A 99 1.59 23.68 3.22
N LEU A 100 2.08 22.82 4.10
CA LEU A 100 1.47 21.53 4.40
C LEU A 100 0.13 21.70 5.14
N THR A 101 -0.79 20.76 4.95
CA THR A 101 -1.99 20.64 5.78
C THR A 101 -1.61 20.19 7.19
N PRO A 102 -2.48 20.35 8.21
CA PRO A 102 -2.21 19.84 9.55
C PRO A 102 -1.88 18.35 9.58
N ALA A 103 -2.53 17.52 8.76
CA ALA A 103 -2.24 16.09 8.68
C ALA A 103 -0.87 15.81 8.03
N GLU A 104 -0.50 16.52 6.98
CA GLU A 104 0.82 16.39 6.37
C GLU A 104 1.94 16.86 7.30
N GLU A 105 1.71 17.87 8.15
CA GLU A 105 2.66 18.27 9.20
C GLU A 105 2.85 17.15 10.23
N GLU A 106 1.77 16.47 10.67
CA GLU A 106 1.89 15.29 11.54
C GLU A 106 2.73 14.19 10.89
N VAL A 107 2.48 13.89 9.61
CA VAL A 107 3.28 12.92 8.84
C VAL A 107 4.75 13.36 8.78
N LYS A 108 5.03 14.64 8.54
CA LYS A 108 6.40 15.17 8.47
C LYS A 108 7.11 15.10 9.81
N VAL A 109 6.40 15.36 10.91
CA VAL A 109 6.92 15.22 12.26
C VAL A 109 7.21 13.76 12.59
N SER A 110 6.32 12.83 12.21
CA SER A 110 6.54 11.39 12.40
C SER A 110 7.83 10.91 11.73
N LEU A 111 8.12 11.39 10.51
CA LEU A 111 9.37 11.06 9.82
C LEU A 111 10.62 11.51 10.59
N LYS A 112 10.60 12.66 11.26
CA LYS A 112 11.73 13.12 12.08
C LYS A 112 11.96 12.18 13.27
N TYR A 113 10.89 11.81 13.96
CA TYR A 113 10.97 10.85 15.07
C TYR A 113 11.39 9.45 14.62
N LEU A 114 11.05 9.05 13.39
CA LEU A 114 11.50 7.77 12.83
C LEU A 114 13.03 7.68 12.73
N VAL A 115 13.69 8.75 12.30
CA VAL A 115 15.17 8.82 12.25
C VAL A 115 15.78 8.82 13.64
N ASP A 116 15.14 9.47 14.59
CA ASP A 116 15.61 9.55 15.98
C ASP A 116 15.31 8.25 16.77
N GLY A 117 14.68 7.25 16.14
CA GLY A 117 14.33 5.96 16.76
C GLY A 117 13.25 6.07 17.85
N GLN A 118 12.44 7.14 17.84
CA GLN A 118 11.40 7.39 18.84
C GLN A 118 10.05 6.80 18.39
N ASN A 119 9.96 5.48 18.41
CA ASN A 119 8.83 4.71 17.84
C ASN A 119 7.45 5.14 18.39
N GLU A 120 7.35 5.34 19.71
CA GLU A 120 6.08 5.76 20.34
C GLU A 120 5.59 7.13 19.80
N LYS A 121 6.53 8.05 19.53
CA LYS A 121 6.21 9.34 18.94
C LYS A 121 5.75 9.24 17.48
N VAL A 122 6.37 8.35 16.73
CA VAL A 122 5.93 8.06 15.35
C VAL A 122 4.48 7.56 15.35
N GLU A 123 4.15 6.60 16.22
CA GLU A 123 2.80 6.06 16.33
C GLU A 123 1.78 7.10 16.82
N GLU A 124 2.15 7.96 17.78
CA GLU A 124 1.33 9.09 18.24
C GLU A 124 0.95 10.01 17.07
N HIS A 125 1.94 10.49 16.30
CA HIS A 125 1.70 11.43 15.20
C HIS A 125 0.91 10.80 14.05
N LEU A 126 1.21 9.57 13.65
CA LEU A 126 0.42 8.87 12.63
C LEU A 126 -0.97 8.46 13.14
N GLY A 127 -1.11 8.20 14.43
CA GLY A 127 -2.41 8.01 15.09
C GLY A 127 -3.29 9.26 14.97
N ASN A 128 -2.72 10.45 15.18
CA ASN A 128 -3.43 11.73 14.98
C ASN A 128 -3.91 11.88 13.52
N VAL A 129 -3.11 11.49 12.53
CA VAL A 129 -3.52 11.52 11.11
C VAL A 129 -4.71 10.59 10.87
N ILE A 130 -4.67 9.36 11.42
CA ILE A 130 -5.77 8.40 11.30
C ILE A 130 -7.04 8.94 11.99
N ASP A 131 -6.92 9.60 13.14
CA ASP A 131 -8.06 10.15 13.85
C ASP A 131 -8.70 11.34 13.11
N MET A 132 -7.89 12.13 12.39
CA MET A 132 -8.40 13.18 11.49
C MET A 132 -9.08 12.61 10.24
N TYR A 133 -8.59 11.49 9.69
CA TYR A 133 -9.05 10.90 8.42
C TYR A 133 -9.21 9.39 8.52
N PRO A 134 -10.09 8.87 9.39
CA PRO A 134 -10.19 7.43 9.67
C PRO A 134 -10.66 6.61 8.46
N SER A 135 -11.40 7.22 7.55
CA SER A 135 -11.90 6.58 6.32
C SER A 135 -10.95 6.70 5.13
N ASP A 136 -9.77 7.31 5.29
CA ASP A 136 -8.74 7.32 4.25
C ASP A 136 -7.80 6.13 4.44
N PRO A 137 -7.83 5.15 3.54
CA PRO A 137 -6.99 3.96 3.68
C PRO A 137 -5.49 4.27 3.66
N ARG A 138 -5.07 5.38 3.05
CA ARG A 138 -3.66 5.80 3.00
C ARG A 138 -3.10 6.10 4.38
N THR A 139 -3.91 6.67 5.30
CA THR A 139 -3.47 6.99 6.66
C THR A 139 -3.11 5.73 7.45
N HIS A 140 -3.93 4.70 7.35
CA HIS A 140 -3.64 3.39 7.94
C HIS A 140 -2.41 2.71 7.30
N LYS A 141 -2.25 2.87 5.98
CA LYS A 141 -1.10 2.34 5.26
C LYS A 141 0.21 2.95 5.75
N MET A 142 0.24 4.25 6.05
CA MET A 142 1.42 4.93 6.60
C MET A 142 1.88 4.27 7.90
N LEU A 143 0.96 4.07 8.85
CA LEU A 143 1.28 3.46 10.15
C LEU A 143 1.74 2.02 10.00
N TYR A 144 1.01 1.21 9.23
CA TYR A 144 1.40 -0.18 8.96
C TYR A 144 2.81 -0.28 8.38
N GLN A 145 3.15 0.55 7.36
CA GLN A 145 4.47 0.51 6.72
C GLN A 145 5.59 0.68 7.74
N ILE A 146 5.40 1.58 8.68
CA ILE A 146 6.41 1.87 9.70
C ILE A 146 6.47 0.74 10.74
N GLN A 147 5.34 0.28 11.25
CA GLN A 147 5.31 -0.81 12.23
C GLN A 147 5.93 -2.09 11.66
N TYR A 148 5.55 -2.47 10.44
CA TYR A 148 6.03 -3.72 9.85
C TYR A 148 7.48 -3.65 9.37
N PHE A 149 7.85 -2.60 8.59
CA PHE A 149 9.16 -2.58 7.95
C PHE A 149 10.27 -1.95 8.80
N TYR A 150 9.94 -1.02 9.70
CA TYR A 150 10.94 -0.31 10.51
C TYR A 150 10.99 -0.82 11.94
N PHE A 151 9.86 -0.94 12.61
CA PHE A 151 9.81 -1.42 14.00
C PHE A 151 9.92 -2.93 14.08
N LYS A 152 9.60 -3.66 13.00
CA LYS A 152 9.50 -5.12 12.97
C LYS A 152 8.48 -5.66 13.97
N ASP A 153 7.46 -4.86 14.27
CA ASP A 153 6.37 -5.22 15.18
C ASP A 153 5.18 -5.75 14.37
N VAL A 154 5.18 -7.06 14.16
CA VAL A 154 4.13 -7.75 13.39
C VAL A 154 2.78 -7.69 14.10
N ASP A 155 2.75 -7.75 15.44
CA ASP A 155 1.50 -7.72 16.21
C ASP A 155 0.84 -6.33 16.15
N ALA A 156 1.62 -5.25 16.29
CA ALA A 156 1.14 -3.89 16.08
C ALA A 156 0.64 -3.70 14.64
N ALA A 157 1.37 -4.21 13.65
CA ALA A 157 0.98 -4.14 12.24
C ALA A 157 -0.35 -4.87 11.98
N ILE A 158 -0.56 -6.07 12.52
CA ILE A 158 -1.83 -6.82 12.44
C ILE A 158 -2.98 -6.00 13.07
N THR A 159 -2.73 -5.39 14.22
CA THR A 159 -3.72 -4.56 14.91
C THR A 159 -4.13 -3.36 14.04
N SER A 160 -3.17 -2.68 13.44
CA SER A 160 -3.40 -1.56 12.52
C SER A 160 -4.15 -1.97 11.25
N LEU A 161 -3.84 -3.15 10.68
CA LEU A 161 -4.55 -3.69 9.52
C LEU A 161 -6.01 -4.06 9.86
N LYS A 162 -6.26 -4.63 11.03
CA LYS A 162 -7.63 -4.91 11.50
C LYS A 162 -8.43 -3.62 11.69
N ARG A 163 -7.81 -2.55 12.20
CA ARG A 163 -8.44 -1.23 12.28
C ARG A 163 -8.73 -0.69 10.87
N ALA A 164 -7.78 -0.78 9.94
CA ALA A 164 -7.97 -0.38 8.55
C ALA A 164 -9.15 -1.10 7.88
N ILE A 165 -9.27 -2.41 8.06
CA ILE A 165 -10.38 -3.22 7.52
C ILE A 165 -11.71 -2.82 8.14
N LYS A 166 -11.75 -2.49 9.43
CA LYS A 166 -12.97 -2.05 10.10
C LYS A 166 -13.48 -0.72 9.54
N GLU A 167 -12.58 0.24 9.34
CA GLU A 167 -12.91 1.58 8.83
C GLU A 167 -13.08 1.59 7.30
N CYS A 168 -12.37 0.70 6.57
CA CYS A 168 -12.31 0.61 5.12
C CYS A 168 -12.48 -0.85 4.65
N PRO A 169 -13.68 -1.48 4.79
CA PRO A 169 -13.87 -2.91 4.54
C PRO A 169 -13.70 -3.33 3.08
N ASP A 170 -13.76 -2.39 2.13
CA ASP A 170 -13.58 -2.66 0.70
C ASP A 170 -12.18 -2.29 0.20
N TYR A 171 -11.21 -2.04 1.12
CA TYR A 171 -9.85 -1.69 0.73
C TYR A 171 -8.95 -2.94 0.58
N PRO A 172 -8.63 -3.35 -0.65
CA PRO A 172 -8.01 -4.65 -0.94
C PRO A 172 -6.64 -4.82 -0.29
N TRP A 173 -5.83 -3.76 -0.29
CA TRP A 173 -4.47 -3.75 0.20
C TRP A 173 -4.35 -4.26 1.65
N ALA A 174 -5.28 -3.86 2.53
CA ALA A 174 -5.23 -4.25 3.94
C ALA A 174 -5.41 -5.77 4.13
N TYR A 175 -6.26 -6.41 3.34
CA TYR A 175 -6.43 -7.86 3.36
C TYR A 175 -5.19 -8.60 2.84
N ASN A 176 -4.54 -8.08 1.80
CA ASN A 176 -3.30 -8.66 1.29
C ASN A 176 -2.23 -8.71 2.36
N LEU A 177 -1.98 -7.59 3.02
CA LEU A 177 -0.95 -7.50 4.04
C LEU A 177 -1.29 -8.28 5.31
N LEU A 178 -2.56 -8.31 5.69
CA LEU A 178 -3.01 -9.14 6.81
C LEU A 178 -2.79 -10.62 6.52
N GLY A 179 -3.00 -11.05 5.28
CA GLY A 179 -2.69 -12.42 4.84
C GLY A 179 -1.22 -12.77 5.01
N TYR A 180 -0.31 -11.89 4.55
CA TYR A 180 1.13 -12.11 4.72
C TYR A 180 1.59 -12.04 6.17
N ALA A 181 1.05 -11.13 6.98
CA ALA A 181 1.38 -11.05 8.40
C ALA A 181 0.98 -12.33 9.16
N TYR A 182 -0.20 -12.89 8.89
CA TYR A 182 -0.60 -14.18 9.44
C TYR A 182 0.23 -15.35 8.90
N LEU A 183 0.61 -15.30 7.61
CA LEU A 183 1.46 -16.33 7.02
C LEU A 183 2.85 -16.36 7.66
N GLU A 184 3.41 -15.19 8.00
CA GLU A 184 4.67 -15.06 8.73
C GLU A 184 4.58 -15.65 10.16
N GLN A 185 3.40 -15.57 10.79
CA GLN A 185 3.13 -16.17 12.09
C GLN A 185 2.72 -17.66 12.01
N GLU A 186 2.71 -18.25 10.81
CA GLU A 186 2.20 -19.62 10.55
C GLU A 186 0.72 -19.81 10.95
N ASP A 187 -0.03 -18.70 11.09
CA ASP A 187 -1.48 -18.72 11.32
C ASP A 187 -2.21 -18.90 9.98
N TYR A 188 -2.13 -20.13 9.46
CA TYR A 188 -2.65 -20.46 8.12
C TYR A 188 -4.16 -20.28 8.00
N GLU A 189 -4.91 -20.48 9.09
CA GLU A 189 -6.37 -20.31 9.08
C GLU A 189 -6.77 -18.84 8.86
N ASN A 190 -6.15 -17.93 9.59
CA ASN A 190 -6.42 -16.49 9.45
C ASN A 190 -5.81 -15.92 8.16
N ALA A 191 -4.66 -16.46 7.70
CA ALA A 191 -4.07 -16.12 6.41
C ALA A 191 -5.04 -16.46 5.25
N GLU A 192 -5.64 -17.65 5.28
CA GLU A 192 -6.60 -18.07 4.26
C GLU A 192 -7.81 -17.14 4.20
N LYS A 193 -8.41 -16.83 5.36
CA LYS A 193 -9.55 -15.90 5.44
C LYS A 193 -9.20 -14.51 4.90
N ALA A 194 -8.00 -14.02 5.18
CA ALA A 194 -7.54 -12.74 4.70
C ALA A 194 -7.42 -12.73 3.16
N TYR A 195 -6.78 -13.75 2.57
CA TYR A 195 -6.66 -13.84 1.11
C TYR A 195 -7.99 -14.07 0.40
N ASP A 196 -8.93 -14.83 1.01
CA ASP A 196 -10.28 -14.99 0.44
C ASP A 196 -11.04 -13.67 0.44
N ASN A 197 -10.92 -12.87 1.49
CA ASN A 197 -11.47 -11.51 1.51
C ASN A 197 -10.77 -10.61 0.50
N TYR A 198 -9.46 -10.75 0.28
CA TYR A 198 -8.73 -10.00 -0.75
C TYR A 198 -9.30 -10.28 -2.13
N ILE A 199 -9.50 -11.57 -2.49
CA ILE A 199 -10.15 -11.96 -3.75
C ILE A 199 -11.59 -11.42 -3.83
N ARG A 200 -12.35 -11.48 -2.73
CA ARG A 200 -13.74 -10.99 -2.69
C ARG A 200 -13.85 -9.50 -3.01
N VAL A 201 -12.92 -8.68 -2.51
CA VAL A 201 -12.96 -7.21 -2.70
C VAL A 201 -12.27 -6.75 -3.98
N ALA A 202 -11.43 -7.57 -4.59
CA ALA A 202 -10.69 -7.24 -5.80
C ALA A 202 -10.60 -8.43 -6.78
N PRO A 203 -11.75 -9.01 -7.22
CA PRO A 203 -11.77 -10.25 -8.02
C PRO A 203 -11.16 -10.10 -9.41
N ASP A 204 -11.12 -8.88 -9.94
CA ASP A 204 -10.60 -8.58 -11.29
C ASP A 204 -9.13 -8.14 -11.27
N GLN A 205 -8.47 -8.14 -10.12
CA GLN A 205 -7.04 -7.84 -9.98
C GLN A 205 -6.22 -9.13 -9.95
N ALA A 206 -5.01 -9.09 -10.50
CA ALA A 206 -4.11 -10.25 -10.54
C ALA A 206 -3.51 -10.59 -9.16
N ASN A 207 -3.11 -9.55 -8.41
CA ASN A 207 -2.38 -9.73 -7.15
C ASN A 207 -3.09 -10.58 -6.08
N PRO A 208 -4.44 -10.51 -5.89
CA PRO A 208 -5.12 -11.41 -4.96
C PRO A 208 -4.88 -12.89 -5.22
N TYR A 209 -4.81 -13.28 -6.49
CA TYR A 209 -4.56 -14.67 -6.89
C TYR A 209 -3.08 -15.05 -6.75
N ASP A 210 -2.15 -14.13 -7.06
CA ASP A 210 -0.72 -14.37 -6.83
C ASP A 210 -0.44 -14.58 -5.32
N SER A 211 -0.97 -13.72 -4.46
CA SER A 211 -0.82 -13.84 -3.01
C SER A 211 -1.49 -15.11 -2.44
N LYS A 212 -2.66 -15.52 -2.96
CA LYS A 212 -3.29 -16.79 -2.60
C LYS A 212 -2.46 -17.99 -3.06
N GLY A 213 -1.76 -17.86 -4.19
CA GLY A 213 -0.77 -18.82 -4.66
C GLY A 213 0.41 -18.98 -3.68
N ASP A 214 0.95 -17.88 -3.15
CA ASP A 214 1.99 -17.90 -2.13
C ASP A 214 1.53 -18.62 -0.85
N TYR A 215 0.28 -18.39 -0.42
CA TYR A 215 -0.33 -19.12 0.68
C TYR A 215 -0.38 -20.63 0.41
N PHE A 216 -0.89 -21.07 -0.75
CA PHE A 216 -0.96 -22.49 -1.09
C PHE A 216 0.43 -23.14 -1.21
N MET A 217 1.43 -22.39 -1.67
CA MET A 217 2.83 -22.87 -1.64
C MET A 217 3.32 -23.14 -0.22
N ALA A 218 3.02 -22.23 0.73
CA ALA A 218 3.44 -22.37 2.13
C ALA A 218 2.84 -23.61 2.79
N ILE A 219 1.57 -23.91 2.53
CA ILE A 219 0.89 -25.11 3.06
C ILE A 219 1.06 -26.37 2.18
N LYS A 220 1.92 -26.29 1.15
CA LYS A 220 2.26 -27.39 0.22
C LYS A 220 1.11 -27.93 -0.63
N GLU A 221 0.07 -27.14 -0.83
CA GLU A 221 -1.04 -27.41 -1.74
C GLU A 221 -0.67 -26.96 -3.18
N PHE A 222 0.32 -27.68 -3.77
CA PHE A 222 1.01 -27.22 -4.99
C PHE A 222 0.10 -27.09 -6.21
N GLU A 223 -0.91 -27.94 -6.36
CA GLU A 223 -1.87 -27.84 -7.45
C GLU A 223 -2.72 -26.56 -7.34
N LYS A 224 -3.17 -26.23 -6.12
CA LYS A 224 -3.91 -25.00 -5.86
C LYS A 224 -3.03 -23.77 -6.08
N ALA A 225 -1.75 -23.86 -5.68
CA ALA A 225 -0.77 -22.80 -5.93
C ALA A 225 -0.59 -22.56 -7.43
N TYR A 226 -0.39 -23.62 -8.22
CA TYR A 226 -0.29 -23.54 -9.68
C TYR A 226 -1.50 -22.80 -10.29
N ASN A 227 -2.70 -23.24 -9.95
CA ASN A 227 -3.93 -22.67 -10.50
C ASN A 227 -4.10 -21.20 -10.13
N SER A 228 -3.74 -20.81 -8.89
CA SER A 228 -3.82 -19.44 -8.40
C SER A 228 -2.83 -18.53 -9.14
N TYR A 229 -1.58 -18.93 -9.28
CA TYR A 229 -0.58 -18.16 -10.03
C TYR A 229 -0.91 -18.04 -11.52
N MET A 230 -1.41 -19.10 -12.14
CA MET A 230 -1.86 -19.04 -13.55
C MET A 230 -3.02 -18.07 -13.72
N LYS A 231 -3.95 -18.03 -12.75
CA LYS A 231 -5.06 -17.05 -12.75
C LYS A 231 -4.54 -15.61 -12.66
N ALA A 232 -3.54 -15.35 -11.82
CA ALA A 232 -2.91 -14.02 -11.74
C ALA A 232 -2.26 -13.63 -13.08
N TYR A 233 -1.51 -14.55 -13.70
CA TYR A 233 -0.90 -14.32 -15.00
C TYR A 233 -1.93 -14.08 -16.12
N GLU A 234 -3.05 -14.82 -16.14
CA GLU A 234 -4.12 -14.62 -17.12
C GLU A 234 -4.80 -13.25 -17.04
N ILE A 235 -4.92 -12.69 -15.83
CA ILE A 235 -5.52 -11.36 -15.62
C ILE A 235 -4.61 -10.24 -16.09
N ASP A 236 -3.31 -10.32 -15.79
CA ASP A 236 -2.36 -9.26 -16.16
C ASP A 236 -0.98 -9.89 -16.51
N PRO A 237 -0.84 -10.41 -17.75
CA PRO A 237 0.37 -11.12 -18.16
C PRO A 237 1.62 -10.22 -18.22
N ASP A 238 1.45 -8.92 -18.43
CA ASP A 238 2.57 -7.98 -18.55
C ASP A 238 3.25 -7.74 -17.20
N TYR A 239 2.46 -7.63 -16.11
CA TYR A 239 2.98 -7.41 -14.77
C TYR A 239 3.22 -8.69 -13.99
N PHE A 240 2.45 -9.75 -14.27
CA PHE A 240 2.47 -11.02 -13.53
C PHE A 240 3.13 -12.18 -14.27
N GLU A 241 4.08 -11.90 -15.19
CA GLU A 241 4.89 -12.98 -15.79
C GLU A 241 5.68 -13.76 -14.72
N VAL A 242 6.04 -13.14 -13.61
CA VAL A 242 6.66 -13.81 -12.47
C VAL A 242 5.74 -14.87 -11.86
N SER A 243 4.42 -14.66 -11.85
CA SER A 243 3.44 -15.64 -11.35
C SER A 243 3.42 -16.89 -12.21
N LYS A 244 3.59 -16.78 -13.53
CA LYS A 244 3.76 -17.93 -14.41
C LYS A 244 4.98 -18.77 -14.02
N LYS A 245 6.12 -18.14 -13.71
CA LYS A 245 7.32 -18.84 -13.23
C LYS A 245 7.10 -19.49 -11.86
N LYS A 246 6.34 -18.83 -10.96
CA LYS A 246 5.91 -19.43 -9.69
C LYS A 246 5.00 -20.65 -9.90
N ALA A 247 4.08 -20.60 -10.87
CA ALA A 247 3.22 -21.72 -11.24
C ALA A 247 4.05 -22.93 -11.72
N GLU A 248 5.01 -22.72 -12.61
CA GLU A 248 5.92 -23.78 -13.08
C GLU A 248 6.67 -24.40 -11.90
N LYS A 249 7.16 -23.60 -10.95
CA LYS A 249 7.80 -24.09 -9.74
C LYS A 249 6.83 -24.93 -8.87
N ALA A 250 5.60 -24.49 -8.69
CA ALA A 250 4.59 -25.25 -7.96
C ALA A 250 4.35 -26.64 -8.60
N LYS A 251 4.22 -26.69 -9.93
CA LYS A 251 4.08 -27.94 -10.67
C LYS A 251 5.27 -28.90 -10.46
N MET A 252 6.50 -28.38 -10.54
CA MET A 252 7.71 -29.18 -10.27
C MET A 252 7.72 -29.75 -8.83
N MET A 253 7.28 -28.97 -7.85
CA MET A 253 7.20 -29.44 -6.46
C MET A 253 6.12 -30.49 -6.27
N GLN A 254 5.00 -30.39 -6.95
CA GLN A 254 3.94 -31.41 -6.97
C GLN A 254 4.48 -32.76 -7.53
N GLU A 255 5.18 -32.69 -8.67
CA GLU A 255 5.78 -33.90 -9.30
C GLU A 255 6.83 -34.55 -8.40
N LYS A 256 7.63 -33.74 -7.69
CA LYS A 256 8.63 -34.25 -6.72
C LYS A 256 7.96 -34.93 -5.53
N ALA A 257 6.96 -34.28 -4.93
CA ALA A 257 6.22 -34.86 -3.81
C ALA A 257 5.54 -36.19 -4.17
N ALA A 258 4.99 -36.32 -5.39
CA ALA A 258 4.38 -37.57 -5.86
C ALA A 258 5.40 -38.71 -5.99
N LYS A 259 6.66 -38.42 -6.36
CA LYS A 259 7.74 -39.42 -6.47
C LYS A 259 8.29 -39.88 -5.11
N GLU A 260 8.19 -39.05 -4.09
CA GLU A 260 8.63 -39.39 -2.72
C GLU A 260 7.64 -40.33 -2.00
N ILE A 261 6.41 -40.42 -2.46
CA ILE A 261 5.32 -41.24 -1.90
C ILE A 261 5.23 -42.61 -2.62
N SER A 262 5.77 -42.73 -3.84
CA SER A 262 5.77 -43.94 -4.68
C SER A 262 7.01 -44.83 -4.40
#